data_5b83fe216025ecbee4c2961e3e78fd9f
#
_entry.id   5b83fe216025ecbee4c2961e3e78fd9f
#
_cell.length_a   1.000
_cell.length_b   1.000
_cell.length_c   1.000
_cell.angle_alpha   90.00
_cell.angle_beta   90.00
_cell.angle_gamma   90.00
#
_symmetry.space_group_name_H-M   'P 1'
#
loop_
_entity.id
_entity.type
_entity.pdbx_description
1 polymer ?
#
loop_
_entity_poly.entity_id
_entity_poly.type
_entity_poly.pdbx_seq_one_letter_code
_entity_poly.pdbx_strand_id
1 'polypeptide(L)'
;LELFQDQVFCFTPKGRLIALPRGATPVDFAYAVHTDIGNSCVGAKINGRIMPLVTRLQNGDEVDIVRSNAQTPPAAWEHVVVTGKARSAIRRASRMAVRKQYAGLGRQIVERRFMRAGRQYTDELVAAALPRLAQNNIEDMMAAVGRGEIPATNVLKAIYPEHTDERPATRKVRSEEGWFGLTRGSGMKFRVPGL
;
A
#
# COMPACT_ATOMS: atom_id res chain seq x y z
N LEU A 1 -4.46 -42.22 -3.03
CA LEU A 1 -3.15 -42.80 -3.37
C LEU A 1 -2.34 -41.98 -4.39
N GLU A 2 -2.94 -41.03 -5.05
CA GLU A 2 -2.25 -40.14 -6.01
C GLU A 2 -1.55 -38.94 -5.39
N LEU A 3 -1.76 -38.69 -4.10
CA LEU A 3 -1.24 -37.52 -3.38
C LEU A 3 0.29 -37.50 -3.19
N PHE A 4 0.97 -38.64 -3.35
CA PHE A 4 2.41 -38.75 -3.13
C PHE A 4 3.26 -38.64 -4.40
N GLN A 5 2.66 -38.63 -5.59
CA GLN A 5 3.40 -38.56 -6.85
C GLN A 5 3.66 -37.16 -7.38
N ASP A 6 3.04 -36.14 -6.78
CA ASP A 6 3.11 -34.74 -7.25
C ASP A 6 3.94 -33.84 -6.34
N GLN A 7 4.99 -34.39 -5.73
CA GLN A 7 5.94 -33.60 -4.92
C GLN A 7 7.31 -33.56 -5.58
N VAL A 8 8.01 -32.45 -5.35
CA VAL A 8 9.44 -32.31 -5.63
C VAL A 8 10.18 -32.10 -4.32
N PHE A 9 11.34 -32.74 -4.22
CA PHE A 9 12.20 -32.68 -3.05
C PHE A 9 13.43 -31.84 -3.39
N CYS A 10 13.55 -30.69 -2.70
CA CYS A 10 14.65 -29.77 -2.88
C CYS A 10 15.43 -29.65 -1.59
N PHE A 11 16.64 -29.10 -1.66
CA PHE A 11 17.54 -29.00 -0.53
C PHE A 11 17.99 -27.56 -0.32
N THR A 12 18.13 -27.18 0.96
CA THR A 12 18.86 -25.97 1.30
C THR A 12 20.37 -26.20 1.11
N PRO A 13 21.20 -25.15 1.02
CA PRO A 13 22.66 -25.30 0.96
C PRO A 13 23.27 -26.07 2.14
N LYS A 14 22.54 -26.08 3.29
CA LYS A 14 22.92 -26.87 4.47
C LYS A 14 22.43 -28.32 4.44
N GLY A 15 21.83 -28.75 3.32
CA GLY A 15 21.34 -30.12 3.15
C GLY A 15 19.97 -30.44 3.78
N ARG A 16 19.22 -29.42 4.23
CA ARG A 16 17.86 -29.65 4.75
C ARG A 16 16.91 -29.92 3.59
N LEU A 17 16.17 -31.01 3.68
CA LEU A 17 15.15 -31.42 2.74
C LEU A 17 13.88 -30.56 2.89
N ILE A 18 13.39 -30.05 1.77
CA ILE A 18 12.13 -29.32 1.66
C ILE A 18 11.27 -30.03 0.59
N ALA A 19 10.12 -30.54 1.00
CA ALA A 19 9.14 -31.14 0.10
C ALA A 19 8.13 -30.08 -0.36
N LEU A 20 7.94 -29.97 -1.67
CA LEU A 20 7.06 -29.00 -2.29
C LEU A 20 6.15 -29.67 -3.33
N PRO A 21 4.97 -29.12 -3.62
CA PRO A 21 4.16 -29.58 -4.73
C PRO A 21 4.91 -29.43 -6.06
N ARG A 22 4.63 -30.30 -7.02
CA ARG A 22 5.16 -30.16 -8.38
C ARG A 22 4.73 -28.80 -8.98
N GLY A 23 5.64 -28.17 -9.69
CA GLY A 23 5.44 -26.83 -10.23
C GLY A 23 5.83 -25.71 -9.25
N ALA A 24 6.28 -26.05 -8.03
CA ALA A 24 6.77 -25.06 -7.06
C ALA A 24 7.96 -24.28 -7.61
N THR A 25 8.02 -23.02 -7.21
CA THR A 25 9.04 -22.06 -7.61
C THR A 25 10.01 -21.78 -6.44
N PRO A 26 11.14 -21.09 -6.68
CA PRO A 26 12.02 -20.66 -5.60
C PRO A 26 11.32 -19.80 -4.55
N VAL A 27 10.28 -19.06 -4.91
CA VAL A 27 9.47 -18.30 -3.95
C VAL A 27 8.72 -19.24 -3.02
N ASP A 28 8.08 -20.29 -3.54
CA ASP A 28 7.46 -21.35 -2.73
C ASP A 28 8.46 -21.98 -1.76
N PHE A 29 9.65 -22.27 -2.27
CA PHE A 29 10.74 -22.83 -1.45
C PHE A 29 11.13 -21.87 -0.31
N ALA A 30 11.31 -20.60 -0.60
CA ALA A 30 11.67 -19.59 0.39
C ALA A 30 10.65 -19.52 1.53
N TYR A 31 9.36 -19.49 1.21
CA TYR A 31 8.30 -19.49 2.20
C TYR A 31 8.15 -20.82 2.96
N ALA A 32 8.46 -21.93 2.30
CA ALA A 32 8.47 -23.24 2.96
C ALA A 32 9.56 -23.34 4.01
N VAL A 33 10.71 -22.71 3.78
CA VAL A 33 11.80 -22.64 4.77
C VAL A 33 11.39 -21.76 5.96
N HIS A 34 11.01 -20.52 5.70
CA HIS A 34 10.52 -19.57 6.70
C HIS A 34 9.84 -18.37 6.03
N THR A 35 8.80 -17.82 6.67
CA THR A 35 8.07 -16.66 6.15
C THR A 35 8.99 -15.44 5.91
N ASP A 36 9.93 -15.17 6.83
CA ASP A 36 10.87 -14.06 6.69
C ASP A 36 11.82 -14.22 5.50
N ILE A 37 12.19 -15.47 5.17
CA ILE A 37 13.02 -15.76 4.02
C ILE A 37 12.23 -15.47 2.74
N GLY A 38 10.98 -15.88 2.68
CA GLY A 38 10.08 -15.57 1.57
C GLY A 38 9.86 -14.08 1.38
N ASN A 39 9.55 -13.37 2.47
CA ASN A 39 9.30 -11.92 2.44
C ASN A 39 10.53 -11.09 2.02
N SER A 40 11.73 -11.57 2.31
CA SER A 40 13.00 -10.89 1.96
C SER A 40 13.66 -11.42 0.69
N CYS A 41 13.04 -12.36 -0.01
CA CYS A 41 13.57 -12.98 -1.22
C CYS A 41 13.65 -11.96 -2.36
N VAL A 42 14.83 -11.82 -2.96
CA VAL A 42 15.07 -10.97 -4.15
C VAL A 42 15.58 -11.79 -5.33
N GLY A 43 16.03 -13.01 -5.10
CA GLY A 43 16.57 -13.88 -6.14
C GLY A 43 16.82 -15.28 -5.60
N ALA A 44 17.21 -16.18 -6.48
CA ALA A 44 17.56 -17.54 -6.10
C ALA A 44 18.68 -18.08 -6.98
N LYS A 45 19.53 -18.92 -6.37
CA LYS A 45 20.46 -19.78 -7.08
C LYS A 45 19.95 -21.20 -7.01
N ILE A 46 19.84 -21.84 -8.15
CA ILE A 46 19.48 -23.25 -8.26
C ILE A 46 20.73 -23.99 -8.75
N ASN A 47 21.22 -24.94 -7.95
CA ASN A 47 22.44 -25.68 -8.22
C ASN A 47 23.63 -24.74 -8.52
N GLY A 48 23.77 -23.66 -7.76
CA GLY A 48 24.82 -22.66 -7.85
C GLY A 48 24.65 -21.63 -8.97
N ARG A 49 23.59 -21.69 -9.77
CA ARG A 49 23.31 -20.76 -10.87
C ARG A 49 22.15 -19.83 -10.53
N ILE A 50 22.29 -18.54 -10.77
CA ILE A 50 21.19 -17.58 -10.63
C ILE A 50 20.12 -17.92 -11.67
N MET A 51 18.89 -18.17 -11.17
CA MET A 51 17.74 -18.54 -12.00
C MET A 51 16.56 -17.62 -11.71
N PRO A 52 15.67 -17.38 -12.68
CA PRO A 52 14.45 -16.61 -12.45
C PRO A 52 13.58 -17.21 -11.35
N LEU A 53 12.91 -16.36 -10.57
CA LEU A 53 12.03 -16.76 -9.48
C LEU A 53 10.75 -17.50 -9.93
N VAL A 54 10.50 -17.52 -11.24
CA VAL A 54 9.41 -18.27 -11.86
C VAL A 54 9.84 -19.68 -12.32
N THR A 55 11.11 -20.03 -12.15
CA THR A 55 11.66 -21.34 -12.53
C THR A 55 10.95 -22.44 -11.73
N ARG A 56 10.51 -23.50 -12.41
CA ARG A 56 9.96 -24.68 -11.75
C ARG A 56 11.06 -25.56 -11.21
N LEU A 57 11.00 -25.85 -9.92
CA LEU A 57 11.98 -26.67 -9.23
C LEU A 57 11.83 -28.14 -9.62
N GLN A 58 12.95 -28.86 -9.67
CA GLN A 58 13.07 -30.28 -9.97
C GLN A 58 13.55 -31.05 -8.74
N ASN A 59 13.28 -32.34 -8.72
CA ASN A 59 13.82 -33.22 -7.67
C ASN A 59 15.34 -33.12 -7.60
N GLY A 60 15.85 -32.95 -6.38
CA GLY A 60 17.29 -32.91 -6.13
C GLY A 60 17.90 -31.50 -6.28
N ASP A 61 17.12 -30.51 -6.65
CA ASP A 61 17.62 -29.13 -6.74
C ASP A 61 18.08 -28.61 -5.37
N GLU A 62 19.28 -28.06 -5.34
CA GLU A 62 19.76 -27.25 -4.24
C GLU A 62 19.38 -25.78 -4.49
N VAL A 63 18.61 -25.21 -3.58
CA VAL A 63 18.08 -23.84 -3.72
C VAL A 63 18.65 -22.95 -2.64
N ASP A 64 19.35 -21.91 -3.08
CA ASP A 64 19.90 -20.86 -2.21
C ASP A 64 19.16 -19.56 -2.48
N ILE A 65 18.49 -19.03 -1.47
CA ILE A 65 17.68 -17.82 -1.57
C ILE A 65 18.52 -16.60 -1.29
N VAL A 66 18.56 -15.68 -2.26
CA VAL A 66 19.18 -14.37 -2.12
C VAL A 66 18.17 -13.43 -1.44
N ARG A 67 18.59 -12.76 -0.37
CA ARG A 67 17.74 -11.95 0.50
C ARG A 67 18.16 -10.49 0.53
N SER A 68 17.18 -9.61 0.73
CA SER A 68 17.39 -8.19 1.03
C SER A 68 16.39 -7.73 2.10
N ASN A 69 16.89 -7.06 3.12
CA ASN A 69 16.03 -6.56 4.22
C ASN A 69 15.08 -5.42 3.76
N ALA A 70 15.40 -4.77 2.64
CA ALA A 70 14.56 -3.74 2.05
C ALA A 70 13.42 -4.28 1.17
N GLN A 71 13.39 -5.61 0.95
CA GLN A 71 12.41 -6.24 0.07
C GLN A 71 11.06 -6.42 0.76
N THR A 72 10.03 -6.12 0.01
CA THR A 72 8.64 -6.54 0.29
C THR A 72 8.18 -7.36 -0.91
N PRO A 73 7.55 -8.53 -0.71
CA PRO A 73 7.14 -9.39 -1.82
C PRO A 73 6.13 -8.65 -2.70
N PRO A 74 6.37 -8.58 -4.03
CA PRO A 74 5.41 -8.01 -4.96
C PRO A 74 4.09 -8.78 -4.93
N ALA A 75 2.96 -8.07 -4.99
CA ALA A 75 1.63 -8.71 -5.04
C ALA A 75 1.48 -9.66 -6.23
N ALA A 76 2.16 -9.39 -7.34
CA ALA A 76 2.16 -10.24 -8.53
C ALA A 76 2.70 -11.66 -8.28
N TRP A 77 3.52 -11.87 -7.25
CA TRP A 77 4.02 -13.19 -6.90
C TRP A 77 2.93 -14.16 -6.44
N GLU A 78 1.78 -13.66 -6.05
CA GLU A 78 0.61 -14.47 -5.73
C GLU A 78 0.23 -15.41 -6.89
N HIS A 79 0.43 -14.96 -8.13
CA HIS A 79 0.14 -15.72 -9.35
C HIS A 79 1.29 -16.63 -9.79
N VAL A 80 2.47 -16.47 -9.22
CA VAL A 80 3.66 -17.26 -9.54
C VAL A 80 3.77 -18.48 -8.64
N VAL A 81 3.38 -18.35 -7.38
CA VAL A 81 3.47 -19.43 -6.40
C VAL A 81 2.34 -20.44 -6.53
N VAL A 82 2.60 -21.67 -6.12
CA VAL A 82 1.62 -22.77 -6.14
C VAL A 82 1.20 -23.23 -4.74
N THR A 83 1.97 -22.89 -3.69
CA THR A 83 1.63 -23.29 -2.32
C THR A 83 0.68 -22.29 -1.67
N GLY A 84 -0.26 -22.80 -0.86
CA GLY A 84 -1.16 -21.96 -0.06
C GLY A 84 -0.41 -21.13 0.99
N LYS A 85 0.68 -21.66 1.55
CA LYS A 85 1.53 -20.97 2.53
C LYS A 85 2.16 -19.72 1.91
N ALA A 86 2.79 -19.85 0.74
CA ALA A 86 3.39 -18.72 0.04
C ALA A 86 2.33 -17.69 -0.36
N ARG A 87 1.22 -18.14 -0.94
CA ARG A 87 0.13 -17.26 -1.37
C ARG A 87 -0.45 -16.44 -0.20
N SER A 88 -0.73 -17.08 0.92
CA SER A 88 -1.25 -16.41 2.11
C SER A 88 -0.26 -15.41 2.69
N ALA A 89 1.03 -15.75 2.73
CA ALA A 89 2.08 -14.86 3.22
C ALA A 89 2.27 -13.63 2.32
N ILE A 90 2.25 -13.83 0.99
CA ILE A 90 2.34 -12.74 0.01
C ILE A 90 1.14 -11.79 0.14
N ARG A 91 -0.07 -12.31 0.24
CA ARG A 91 -1.29 -11.51 0.46
C ARG A 91 -1.21 -10.68 1.73
N ARG A 92 -0.75 -11.31 2.83
CA ARG A 92 -0.58 -10.61 4.11
C ARG A 92 0.45 -9.49 4.01
N ALA A 93 1.62 -9.75 3.44
CA ALA A 93 2.66 -8.75 3.25
C ALA A 93 2.21 -7.61 2.35
N SER A 94 1.48 -7.91 1.27
CA SER A 94 0.91 -6.91 0.38
C SER A 94 -0.10 -6.00 1.09
N ARG A 95 -1.01 -6.57 1.88
CA ARG A 95 -1.98 -5.78 2.66
C ARG A 95 -1.29 -4.88 3.69
N MET A 96 -0.26 -5.39 4.36
CA MET A 96 0.52 -4.59 5.32
C MET A 96 1.25 -3.45 4.63
N ALA A 97 1.83 -3.67 3.46
CA ALA A 97 2.50 -2.63 2.67
C ALA A 97 1.51 -1.53 2.24
N VAL A 98 0.35 -1.90 1.73
CA VAL A 98 -0.71 -0.96 1.34
C VAL A 98 -1.21 -0.17 2.54
N ARG A 99 -1.46 -0.84 3.67
CA ARG A 99 -1.87 -0.18 4.93
C ARG A 99 -0.82 0.85 5.37
N LYS A 100 0.46 0.51 5.31
CA LYS A 100 1.57 1.40 5.66
C LYS A 100 1.62 2.65 4.76
N GLN A 101 1.37 2.47 3.46
CA GLN A 101 1.29 3.60 2.52
C GLN A 101 0.14 4.54 2.88
N TYR A 102 -1.06 4.00 3.15
CA TYR A 102 -2.21 4.80 3.59
C TYR A 102 -1.96 5.47 4.93
N ALA A 103 -1.31 4.80 5.88
CA ALA A 103 -0.95 5.39 7.16
C ALA A 103 0.03 6.57 6.99
N GLY A 104 1.02 6.44 6.11
CA GLY A 104 1.94 7.52 5.77
C GLY A 104 1.24 8.73 5.17
N LEU A 105 0.33 8.50 4.22
CA LEU A 105 -0.50 9.55 3.63
C LEU A 105 -1.40 10.21 4.68
N GLY A 106 -2.06 9.40 5.50
CA GLY A 106 -2.93 9.89 6.57
C GLY A 106 -2.19 10.77 7.59
N ARG A 107 -0.96 10.37 7.97
CA ARG A 107 -0.10 11.18 8.84
C ARG A 107 0.19 12.55 8.24
N GLN A 108 0.55 12.61 6.97
CA GLN A 108 0.78 13.90 6.30
C GLN A 108 -0.48 14.78 6.28
N ILE A 109 -1.64 14.19 6.02
CA ILE A 109 -2.93 14.90 6.00
C ILE A 109 -3.25 15.46 7.40
N VAL A 110 -3.09 14.65 8.45
CA VAL A 110 -3.36 15.04 9.85
C VAL A 110 -2.40 16.15 10.29
N GLU A 111 -1.09 15.96 10.10
CA GLU A 111 -0.08 16.95 10.47
C GLU A 111 -0.32 18.29 9.77
N ARG A 112 -0.65 18.28 8.49
CA ARG A 112 -0.98 19.49 7.72
C ARG A 112 -2.24 20.17 8.26
N ARG A 113 -3.23 19.37 8.67
CA ARG A 113 -4.47 19.92 9.26
C ARG A 113 -4.20 20.61 10.60
N PHE A 114 -3.38 19.99 11.45
CA PHE A 114 -2.99 20.57 12.74
C PHE A 114 -2.17 21.85 12.55
N MET A 115 -1.23 21.84 11.61
CA MET A 115 -0.42 23.03 11.27
C MET A 115 -1.32 24.20 10.83
N ARG A 116 -2.31 23.96 9.96
CA ARG A 116 -3.27 24.99 9.52
C ARG A 116 -4.15 25.51 10.64
N ALA A 117 -4.44 24.68 11.63
CA ALA A 117 -5.20 25.06 12.82
C ALA A 117 -4.35 25.77 13.87
N GLY A 118 -3.03 25.89 13.68
CA GLY A 118 -2.12 26.42 14.69
C GLY A 118 -2.08 25.60 15.97
N ARG A 119 -2.35 24.29 15.88
CA ARG A 119 -2.39 23.36 17.01
C ARG A 119 -1.23 22.40 16.97
N GLN A 120 -0.74 22.04 18.16
CA GLN A 120 0.34 21.09 18.31
C GLN A 120 -0.14 19.66 18.00
N TYR A 121 0.66 18.92 17.22
CA TYR A 121 0.51 17.50 16.98
C TYR A 121 1.56 16.74 17.78
N THR A 122 1.12 15.74 18.54
CA THR A 122 2.00 14.73 19.15
C THR A 122 1.31 13.38 19.14
N ASP A 123 2.10 12.30 19.08
CA ASP A 123 1.55 10.94 19.07
C ASP A 123 0.83 10.62 20.39
N GLU A 124 1.24 11.20 21.51
CA GLU A 124 0.57 11.03 22.80
C GLU A 124 -0.84 11.61 22.81
N LEU A 125 -1.03 12.82 22.25
CA LEU A 125 -2.34 13.44 22.14
C LEU A 125 -3.28 12.62 21.26
N VAL A 126 -2.75 12.09 20.15
CA VAL A 126 -3.50 11.22 19.24
C VAL A 126 -3.85 9.90 19.93
N ALA A 127 -2.91 9.27 20.63
CA ALA A 127 -3.15 8.03 21.36
C ALA A 127 -4.29 8.17 22.40
N ALA A 128 -4.33 9.31 23.12
CA ALA A 128 -5.39 9.61 24.08
C ALA A 128 -6.78 9.79 23.41
N ALA A 129 -6.81 10.19 22.14
CA ALA A 129 -8.04 10.41 21.39
C ALA A 129 -8.56 9.18 20.63
N LEU A 130 -7.78 8.10 20.52
CA LEU A 130 -8.14 6.88 19.77
C LEU A 130 -9.52 6.30 20.14
N PRO A 131 -9.91 6.20 21.42
CA PRO A 131 -11.23 5.69 21.80
C PRO A 131 -12.37 6.54 21.23
N ARG A 132 -12.19 7.86 21.16
CA ARG A 132 -13.20 8.79 20.60
C ARG A 132 -13.36 8.63 19.08
N LEU A 133 -12.35 8.09 18.42
CA LEU A 133 -12.32 7.84 16.98
C LEU A 133 -12.65 6.37 16.64
N ALA A 134 -12.97 5.55 17.65
CA ALA A 134 -13.22 4.12 17.51
C ALA A 134 -12.05 3.38 16.79
N GLN A 135 -10.82 3.77 17.13
CA GLN A 135 -9.59 3.18 16.57
C GLN A 135 -8.76 2.49 17.66
N ASN A 136 -8.08 1.41 17.29
CA ASN A 136 -7.29 0.61 18.21
C ASN A 136 -5.85 1.13 18.39
N ASN A 137 -5.30 1.71 17.35
CA ASN A 137 -3.93 2.23 17.36
C ASN A 137 -3.78 3.39 16.37
N ILE A 138 -2.67 4.12 16.50
CA ILE A 138 -2.38 5.30 15.67
C ILE A 138 -2.24 4.94 14.19
N GLU A 139 -1.61 3.81 13.88
CA GLU A 139 -1.40 3.38 12.50
C GLU A 139 -2.72 3.09 11.79
N ASP A 140 -3.65 2.39 12.45
CA ASP A 140 -4.99 2.13 11.91
C ASP A 140 -5.76 3.43 11.67
N MET A 141 -5.69 4.37 12.62
CA MET A 141 -6.32 5.67 12.48
C MET A 141 -5.72 6.45 11.30
N MET A 142 -4.40 6.50 11.19
CA MET A 142 -3.73 7.19 10.07
C MET A 142 -4.06 6.54 8.72
N ALA A 143 -4.11 5.21 8.66
CA ALA A 143 -4.53 4.50 7.46
C ALA A 143 -5.99 4.82 7.09
N ALA A 144 -6.89 4.90 8.06
CA ALA A 144 -8.28 5.28 7.83
C ALA A 144 -8.41 6.73 7.32
N VAL A 145 -7.60 7.64 7.85
CA VAL A 145 -7.51 9.01 7.32
C VAL A 145 -6.98 9.01 5.89
N GLY A 146 -5.92 8.24 5.62
CA GLY A 146 -5.34 8.12 4.28
C GLY A 146 -6.32 7.58 3.24
N ARG A 147 -7.19 6.64 3.64
CA ARG A 147 -8.28 6.11 2.78
C ARG A 147 -9.48 7.04 2.64
N GLY A 148 -9.51 8.15 3.38
CA GLY A 148 -10.65 9.07 3.39
C GLY A 148 -11.84 8.62 4.24
N GLU A 149 -11.70 7.57 5.06
CA GLU A 149 -12.74 7.05 5.95
C GLU A 149 -12.95 7.96 7.17
N ILE A 150 -11.88 8.57 7.68
CA ILE A 150 -11.90 9.52 8.79
C ILE A 150 -11.37 10.86 8.28
N PRO A 151 -12.18 11.92 8.27
CA PRO A 151 -11.69 13.26 7.99
C PRO A 151 -10.66 13.73 9.02
N ALA A 152 -9.58 14.39 8.59
CA ALA A 152 -8.56 14.93 9.51
C ALA A 152 -9.13 15.96 10.50
N THR A 153 -10.23 16.64 10.14
CA THR A 153 -10.97 17.52 11.04
C THR A 153 -11.54 16.78 12.25
N ASN A 154 -11.96 15.52 12.07
CA ASN A 154 -12.47 14.71 13.18
C ASN A 154 -11.36 14.35 14.17
N VAL A 155 -10.15 14.09 13.66
CA VAL A 155 -8.97 13.87 14.51
C VAL A 155 -8.64 15.11 15.31
N LEU A 156 -8.63 16.26 14.65
CA LEU A 156 -8.40 17.56 15.32
C LEU A 156 -9.43 17.82 16.42
N LYS A 157 -10.73 17.64 16.13
CA LYS A 157 -11.83 17.84 17.10
C LYS A 157 -11.80 16.84 18.24
N ALA A 158 -11.34 15.63 18.01
CA ALA A 158 -11.20 14.62 19.06
C ALA A 158 -10.15 15.01 20.11
N ILE A 159 -9.13 15.75 19.68
CA ILE A 159 -8.04 16.24 20.56
C ILE A 159 -8.37 17.63 21.11
N TYR A 160 -8.88 18.52 20.27
CA TYR A 160 -9.23 19.90 20.60
C TYR A 160 -10.71 20.16 20.33
N PRO A 161 -11.64 19.76 21.23
CA PRO A 161 -13.10 19.89 21.00
C PRO A 161 -13.56 21.33 20.81
N GLU A 162 -12.87 22.28 21.43
CA GLU A 162 -13.14 23.72 21.33
C GLU A 162 -12.66 24.37 20.02
N HIS A 163 -11.96 23.65 19.17
CA HIS A 163 -11.51 24.19 17.90
C HIS A 163 -12.70 24.40 16.97
N THR A 164 -13.10 25.62 16.78
CA THR A 164 -14.02 26.05 15.73
C THR A 164 -13.22 26.36 14.48
N ASP A 165 -13.53 25.69 13.38
CA ASP A 165 -13.04 26.11 12.07
C ASP A 165 -13.63 27.51 11.80
N GLU A 166 -12.81 28.55 11.93
CA GLU A 166 -13.14 29.82 11.31
C GLU A 166 -13.24 29.52 9.81
N ARG A 167 -14.48 29.43 9.31
CA ARG A 167 -14.68 29.50 7.87
C ARG A 167 -14.01 30.77 7.43
N PRO A 168 -13.04 30.74 6.49
CA PRO A 168 -12.58 31.96 5.88
C PRO A 168 -13.87 32.65 5.42
N ALA A 169 -14.14 33.83 5.96
CA ALA A 169 -15.28 34.62 5.56
C ALA A 169 -15.29 34.55 4.03
N THR A 170 -16.33 33.97 3.47
CA THR A 170 -16.51 34.00 2.02
C THR A 170 -16.41 35.46 1.67
N ARG A 171 -15.28 35.84 1.09
CA ARG A 171 -15.08 37.16 0.53
C ARG A 171 -16.25 37.25 -0.44
N LYS A 172 -17.31 37.93 -0.01
CA LYS A 172 -18.38 38.32 -0.91
C LYS A 172 -17.62 39.00 -2.02
N VAL A 173 -17.46 38.30 -3.14
CA VAL A 173 -17.07 38.96 -4.38
C VAL A 173 -18.17 39.99 -4.53
N ARG A 174 -17.82 41.22 -4.20
CA ARG A 174 -18.63 42.37 -4.55
C ARG A 174 -18.82 42.20 -6.04
N SER A 175 -20.02 41.77 -6.44
CA SER A 175 -20.42 41.88 -7.81
C SER A 175 -20.31 43.37 -8.16
N GLU A 176 -19.16 43.74 -8.67
CA GLU A 176 -19.09 44.98 -9.42
C GLU A 176 -20.00 44.75 -10.62
N GLU A 177 -21.17 45.34 -10.52
CA GLU A 177 -22.02 45.67 -11.66
C GLU A 177 -21.12 46.36 -12.66
N GLY A 178 -20.62 45.68 -13.62
CA GLY A 178 -19.74 46.28 -14.62
C GLY A 178 -19.19 45.32 -15.66
N TRP A 179 -19.29 44.02 -15.45
CA TRP A 179 -18.71 43.08 -16.42
C TRP A 179 -19.70 42.50 -17.42
N PHE A 180 -20.99 42.80 -17.30
CA PHE A 180 -22.01 42.49 -18.31
C PHE A 180 -22.52 43.70 -19.08
N GLY A 181 -21.69 44.72 -19.22
CA GLY A 181 -21.93 45.84 -20.11
C GLY A 181 -21.60 45.56 -21.57
N LEU A 182 -21.84 44.34 -22.06
CA LEU A 182 -21.90 44.06 -23.46
C LEU A 182 -23.30 44.41 -23.95
N THR A 183 -23.47 45.68 -24.34
CA THR A 183 -24.58 46.16 -25.07
C THR A 183 -24.93 45.27 -26.26
N ARG A 184 -26.18 44.87 -26.33
CA ARG A 184 -26.81 44.35 -27.56
C ARG A 184 -26.50 45.33 -28.70
N GLY A 185 -25.67 44.92 -29.65
CA GLY A 185 -25.51 45.73 -30.85
C GLY A 185 -24.14 45.63 -31.49
N SER A 186 -23.70 44.45 -31.87
CA SER A 186 -22.87 44.32 -33.08
C SER A 186 -22.93 42.88 -33.54
N GLY A 187 -23.86 42.63 -34.44
CA GLY A 187 -23.89 41.39 -35.21
C GLY A 187 -22.64 41.29 -36.03
N MET A 188 -21.68 40.47 -35.61
CA MET A 188 -20.62 40.03 -36.48
C MET A 188 -21.20 38.99 -37.47
N LYS A 189 -21.46 39.44 -38.67
CA LYS A 189 -21.72 38.57 -39.81
C LYS A 189 -20.42 37.84 -40.15
N PHE A 190 -20.33 36.58 -39.84
CA PHE A 190 -19.29 35.73 -40.40
C PHE A 190 -19.61 35.46 -41.85
N ARG A 191 -18.80 36.02 -42.75
CA ARG A 191 -18.81 35.70 -44.18
C ARG A 191 -17.87 34.52 -44.36
N VAL A 192 -18.43 33.40 -44.77
CA VAL A 192 -17.66 32.22 -45.19
C VAL A 192 -17.17 32.50 -46.62
N PRO A 193 -15.88 32.47 -46.92
CA PRO A 193 -15.40 32.57 -48.27
C PRO A 193 -15.40 31.17 -48.90
N GLY A 194 -16.00 31.06 -50.06
CA GLY A 194 -15.74 30.00 -51.01
C GLY A 194 -16.84 28.94 -51.17
N LEU A 195 -17.68 29.21 -52.15
CA LEU A 195 -18.11 28.30 -53.18
C LEU A 195 -18.09 29.09 -54.46
#